data_acf78dc4b748f5d9e8a14b122b3920b5
#
_entry.id   acf78dc4b748f5d9e8a14b122b3920b5
#
_cell.length_a   1.000
_cell.length_b   1.000
_cell.length_c   1.000
_cell.angle_alpha   90.00
_cell.angle_beta   90.00
_cell.angle_gamma   90.00
#
_symmetry.space_group_name_H-M   'P 1'
#
loop_
_entity.id
_entity.type
_entity.pdbx_description
1 polymer ?
#
loop_
_entity_poly.entity_id
_entity_poly.type
_entity_poly.pdbx_seq_one_letter_code
_entity_poly.pdbx_strand_id
1 'polypeptide(L)'
;LLKEELEIVQKGMETALKLCDWYRARLTSLDKRKRLLGHGLVALETAVHEQKLNFLRAHVTELSRRIVSLMESSERGFPSHANLQVR
;
A
#
# COMPACT_ATOMS: atom_id res chain seq x y z
N LEU A 1 2.19 28.70 5.26
CA LEU A 1 2.52 27.41 5.92
C LEU A 1 1.31 26.47 5.92
N LEU A 2 0.15 26.94 6.37
CA LEU A 2 -1.05 26.11 6.36
C LEU A 2 -1.50 25.79 4.95
N LYS A 3 -1.31 26.72 4.01
CA LYS A 3 -1.64 26.48 2.61
C LYS A 3 -0.77 25.37 2.03
N GLU A 4 0.51 25.38 2.34
CA GLU A 4 1.44 24.35 1.90
C GLU A 4 1.07 23.00 2.49
N GLU A 5 0.74 22.97 3.76
CA GLU A 5 0.30 21.74 4.43
C GLU A 5 -0.96 21.19 3.77
N LEU A 6 -1.92 22.06 3.49
CA LEU A 6 -3.15 21.67 2.80
C LEU A 6 -2.87 21.04 1.45
N GLU A 7 -1.99 21.63 0.68
CA GLU A 7 -1.61 21.12 -0.64
C GLU A 7 -0.93 19.76 -0.56
N ILE A 8 -0.05 19.59 0.43
CA ILE A 8 0.67 18.31 0.63
C ILE A 8 -0.32 17.22 1.03
N VAL A 9 -1.21 17.51 1.97
CA VAL A 9 -2.20 16.54 2.43
C VAL A 9 -3.16 16.16 1.30
N GLN A 10 -3.61 17.14 0.52
CA GLN A 10 -4.45 16.88 -0.65
C GLN A 10 -3.77 15.97 -1.65
N LYS A 11 -2.51 16.24 -1.94
CA LYS A 11 -1.72 15.41 -2.87
C LYS A 11 -1.58 13.99 -2.35
N GLY A 12 -1.33 13.85 -1.06
CA GLY A 12 -1.26 12.55 -0.41
C GLY A 12 -2.56 11.78 -0.54
N MET A 13 -3.68 12.44 -0.32
CA MET A 13 -5.00 11.82 -0.46
C MET A 13 -5.24 11.36 -1.89
N GLU A 14 -4.91 12.18 -2.88
CA GLU A 14 -5.07 11.81 -4.28
C GLU A 14 -4.27 10.57 -4.63
N THR A 15 -3.03 10.50 -4.16
CA THR A 15 -2.15 9.35 -4.38
C THR A 15 -2.70 8.11 -3.69
N ALA A 16 -3.18 8.27 -2.46
CA ALA A 16 -3.76 7.15 -1.70
C ALA A 16 -5.02 6.60 -2.39
N LEU A 17 -5.85 7.48 -2.94
CA LEU A 17 -7.03 7.05 -3.68
C LEU A 17 -6.66 6.27 -4.95
N LYS A 18 -5.63 6.70 -5.67
CA LYS A 18 -5.13 5.97 -6.83
C LYS A 18 -4.64 4.59 -6.42
N LEU A 19 -3.97 4.49 -5.30
CA LEU A 19 -3.51 3.21 -4.78
C LEU A 19 -4.69 2.30 -4.40
N CYS A 20 -5.72 2.86 -3.77
CA CYS A 20 -6.94 2.10 -3.47
C CYS A 20 -7.58 1.56 -4.74
N ASP A 21 -7.67 2.37 -5.79
CA ASP A 21 -8.23 1.95 -7.06
C ASP A 21 -7.40 0.83 -7.69
N TRP A 22 -6.09 0.93 -7.59
CA TRP A 22 -5.18 -0.10 -8.06
C TRP A 22 -5.42 -1.43 -7.32
N TYR A 23 -5.52 -1.38 -5.99
CA TYR A 23 -5.81 -2.58 -5.19
C TYR A 23 -7.15 -3.19 -5.55
N ARG A 24 -8.20 -2.37 -5.72
CA ARG A 24 -9.53 -2.86 -6.11
C ARG A 24 -9.49 -3.58 -7.45
N ALA A 25 -8.80 -2.99 -8.43
CA ALA A 25 -8.66 -3.60 -9.75
C ALA A 25 -7.90 -4.93 -9.65
N ARG A 26 -6.84 -4.99 -8.83
CA ARG A 26 -6.09 -6.23 -8.62
C ARG A 26 -6.94 -7.30 -7.94
N LEU A 27 -7.73 -6.92 -6.94
CA LEU A 27 -8.63 -7.87 -6.26
C LEU A 27 -9.62 -8.48 -7.24
N THR A 28 -10.21 -7.66 -8.09
CA THR A 28 -11.15 -8.13 -9.12
C THR A 28 -10.47 -9.09 -10.08
N SER A 29 -9.29 -8.73 -10.56
CA SER A 29 -8.51 -9.55 -11.48
C SER A 29 -8.10 -10.88 -10.86
N LEU A 30 -7.65 -10.85 -9.61
CA LEU A 30 -7.21 -12.06 -8.90
C LEU A 30 -8.39 -12.99 -8.61
N ASP A 31 -9.53 -12.44 -8.23
CA ASP A 31 -10.72 -13.23 -8.00
C ASP A 31 -11.16 -13.96 -9.28
N LYS A 32 -11.12 -13.26 -10.41
CA LYS A 32 -11.42 -13.87 -11.70
C LYS A 32 -10.44 -14.99 -12.03
N ARG A 33 -9.15 -14.76 -11.85
CA ARG A 33 -8.12 -15.78 -12.09
C ARG A 33 -8.31 -16.99 -11.19
N LYS A 34 -8.64 -16.76 -9.93
CA LYS A 34 -8.90 -17.84 -8.96
C LYS A 34 -10.04 -18.72 -9.45
N ARG A 35 -11.11 -18.12 -9.95
CA ARG A 35 -12.24 -18.88 -10.50
C ARG A 35 -11.84 -19.66 -11.75
N LEU A 36 -11.07 -19.04 -12.65
CA LEU A 36 -10.61 -19.71 -13.88
C LEU A 36 -9.69 -20.90 -13.55
N LEU A 37 -8.83 -20.76 -12.55
CA LEU A 37 -8.00 -21.88 -12.08
C LEU A 37 -8.85 -23.02 -11.54
N GLY A 38 -9.88 -22.70 -10.76
CA GLY A 38 -10.80 -23.68 -10.23
C GLY A 38 -11.55 -24.46 -11.29
N HIS A 39 -11.73 -23.89 -12.46
CA HIS A 39 -12.35 -24.54 -13.62
C HIS A 39 -11.34 -25.15 -14.59
N GLY A 40 -10.06 -25.09 -14.27
CA GLY A 40 -9.00 -25.61 -15.15
C GLY A 40 -8.80 -24.81 -16.43
N LEU A 41 -9.30 -23.58 -16.49
CA LEU A 41 -9.27 -22.75 -17.69
C LEU A 41 -7.94 -21.98 -17.87
N VAL A 42 -7.15 -21.86 -16.81
CA VAL A 42 -5.82 -21.26 -16.87
C VAL A 42 -4.86 -22.07 -16.01
N ALA A 43 -3.56 -21.96 -16.30
CA ALA A 43 -2.52 -22.57 -15.53
C ALA A 43 -1.83 -21.52 -14.66
N LEU A 44 -1.29 -21.95 -13.53
CA LEU A 44 -0.51 -21.10 -12.65
C LEU A 44 0.93 -21.58 -12.65
N GLU A 45 1.84 -20.70 -13.03
CA GLU A 45 3.27 -20.99 -12.95
C GLU A 45 3.73 -20.65 -11.53
N THR A 46 3.90 -21.68 -10.71
CA THR A 46 4.11 -21.56 -9.28
C THR A 46 5.35 -20.73 -8.92
N ALA A 47 6.48 -20.98 -9.59
CA ALA A 47 7.72 -20.27 -9.27
C ALA A 47 7.60 -18.76 -9.51
N VAL A 48 7.03 -18.37 -10.64
CA VAL A 48 6.80 -16.95 -10.96
C VAL A 48 5.82 -16.34 -9.97
N HIS A 49 4.78 -17.07 -9.63
CA HIS A 49 3.77 -16.59 -8.70
C HIS A 49 4.36 -16.39 -7.30
N GLU A 50 5.20 -17.30 -6.84
CA GLU A 50 5.88 -17.16 -5.54
C GLU A 50 6.76 -15.93 -5.49
N GLN A 51 7.50 -15.65 -6.55
CA GLN A 51 8.30 -14.43 -6.65
C GLN A 51 7.44 -13.18 -6.52
N LYS A 52 6.31 -13.17 -7.22
CA LYS A 52 5.35 -12.06 -7.15
C LYS A 52 4.79 -11.89 -5.75
N LEU A 53 4.45 -12.98 -5.08
CA LEU A 53 3.95 -12.95 -3.70
C LEU A 53 4.99 -12.35 -2.75
N ASN A 54 6.23 -12.77 -2.88
CA ASN A 54 7.31 -12.24 -2.04
C ASN A 54 7.50 -10.75 -2.24
N PHE A 55 7.47 -10.31 -3.49
CA PHE A 55 7.57 -8.89 -3.84
C PHE A 55 6.41 -8.10 -3.24
N LEU A 56 5.18 -8.55 -3.45
CA LEU A 56 3.98 -7.89 -2.96
C LEU A 56 3.97 -7.84 -1.43
N ARG A 57 4.33 -8.95 -0.78
CA ARG A 57 4.37 -9.03 0.68
C ARG A 57 5.33 -8.01 1.26
N ALA A 58 6.52 -7.90 0.69
CA ALA A 58 7.51 -6.94 1.14
C ALA A 58 7.02 -5.49 0.96
N HIS A 59 6.45 -5.19 -0.19
CA HIS A 59 5.97 -3.84 -0.48
C HIS A 59 4.77 -3.45 0.38
N VAL A 60 3.81 -4.34 0.54
CA VAL A 60 2.63 -4.07 1.36
C VAL A 60 3.02 -3.89 2.83
N THR A 61 3.94 -4.69 3.33
CA THR A 61 4.43 -4.57 4.70
C THR A 61 5.09 -3.22 4.92
N GLU A 62 5.96 -2.80 4.02
CA GLU A 62 6.65 -1.51 4.12
C GLU A 62 5.68 -0.34 4.00
N LEU A 63 4.77 -0.41 3.04
CA LEU A 63 3.76 0.64 2.85
C LEU A 63 2.87 0.77 4.10
N SER A 64 2.40 -0.35 4.65
CA SER A 64 1.58 -0.37 5.85
C SER A 64 2.28 0.27 7.03
N ARG A 65 3.58 -0.03 7.19
CA ARG A 65 4.39 0.56 8.25
C ARG A 65 4.46 2.08 8.12
N ARG A 66 4.67 2.58 6.91
CA ARG A 66 4.77 4.01 6.63
C ARG A 66 3.43 4.72 6.86
N ILE A 67 2.34 4.10 6.44
CA ILE A 67 1.00 4.66 6.63
C ILE A 67 0.68 4.78 8.12
N VAL A 68 0.91 3.72 8.89
CA VAL A 68 0.67 3.73 10.32
C VAL A 68 1.54 4.78 11.01
N SER A 69 2.82 4.85 10.65
CA SER A 69 3.75 5.83 11.19
C SER A 69 3.28 7.27 10.92
N LEU A 70 2.81 7.53 9.71
CA LEU A 70 2.30 8.86 9.33
C LEU A 70 1.11 9.25 10.19
N MET A 71 0.14 8.35 10.32
CA MET A 71 -1.08 8.63 11.09
C MET A 71 -0.77 8.82 12.58
N GLU A 72 0.06 7.97 13.15
CA GLU A 72 0.46 8.10 14.56
C GLU A 72 1.22 9.40 14.81
N SER A 73 2.11 9.76 13.91
CA SER A 73 2.85 11.01 14.03
C SER A 73 1.93 12.23 13.99
N SER A 74 0.92 12.19 13.14
CA SER A 74 -0.06 13.27 13.03
C SER A 74 -0.90 13.41 14.29
N GLU A 75 -1.27 12.31 14.92
CA GLU A 75 -2.07 12.32 16.14
C GLU A 75 -1.28 12.81 17.35
N ARG A 76 0.01 12.50 17.41
CA ARG A 76 0.89 12.87 18.52
C ARG A 76 1.68 14.14 18.29
N GLY A 77 1.41 14.81 17.16
CA GLY A 77 2.27 15.86 16.64
C GLY A 77 3.36 15.27 15.77
N PHE A 78 3.89 16.07 14.88
CA PHE A 78 4.92 15.59 13.95
C PHE A 78 6.20 15.26 14.69
N PRO A 79 6.94 14.25 14.22
CA PRO A 79 8.22 13.92 14.80
C PRO A 79 9.15 15.13 14.69
N SER A 80 9.67 15.56 15.82
CA SER A 80 10.69 16.59 15.86
C SER A 80 12.06 15.93 15.84
N HIS A 81 13.10 16.72 15.72
CA HIS A 81 14.46 16.20 15.83
C HIS A 81 14.68 15.48 17.14
N ALA A 82 14.14 16.02 18.22
CA ALA A 82 14.24 15.39 19.52
C ALA A 82 13.60 14.00 19.55
N ASN A 83 12.41 13.89 18.97
CA ASN A 83 11.71 12.60 18.89
C ASN A 83 12.46 11.60 18.04
N LEU A 84 13.03 12.05 16.94
CA LEU A 84 13.79 11.18 16.06
C LEU A 84 15.09 10.72 16.70
N GLN A 85 15.72 11.58 17.48
CA GLN A 85 16.97 11.26 18.17
C GLN A 85 16.80 10.28 19.30
N VAL A 86 15.68 10.33 19.99
CA VAL A 86 15.37 9.43 21.10
C VAL A 86 15.16 8.00 20.64
N ARG A 87 14.84 7.85 19.40
CA ARG A 87 14.65 6.52 18.82
C ARG A 87 15.93 5.99 18.25
#